data_bb61914260d70c2b3fc1763a3801898d
#
_entry.id   bb61914260d70c2b3fc1763a3801898d
#
_cell.length_a   1.000
_cell.length_b   1.000
_cell.length_c   1.000
_cell.angle_alpha   90.00
_cell.angle_beta   90.00
_cell.angle_gamma   90.00
#
_symmetry.space_group_name_H-M   'P 1'
#
loop_
_entity.id
_entity.type
_entity.pdbx_description
1 polymer ?
#
loop_
_entity_poly.entity_id
_entity_poly.type
_entity_poly.pdbx_seq_one_letter_code
_entity_poly.pdbx_strand_id
1 'polypeptide(L)'
;MSVKISLLNFFPQPNLFQRIFFPFLDRIFGITKMNTLYQDHQMQGLSKENFVDKLLDVQQITVTNETSLLDQIPETGPVVIASNHPFGGIEGLILARAISKKRPDIKVFANHGLKVFKELEDYFIFTNPLSPNDPKNAPSIRRAIAHVKAGHPLLIFPAGRVSYYQTAHQEIVEHKWNKLVYRLTKDAGGQFVGVFVQGLNRPFFYILGRIYYRLRMLLLARELMANTHRTIQLDHTQRVIIPNHLPAQTGADLARSLCYAVDSRWQYAWPSDLPLSNMAPLAPEIPIETLHQELADLPTQQCLVKVGEFAVYWSMQTQTPAIVDEIARLRELVFRMHNEGSGSDRDTDSFDATYTHLFVVRTPDDSTQPAHIIGAYRMGRTDELIAANGLDGLYLHKMFKFSPEFINQQQPCLEMGRSFIIPQYQRSPQGLFMLWRGIGEFMNVFPKYRILYGTVSISKLYQPQSVSIIEHGLVNAPEHVQ
;
A
#
# COMPACT_ATOMS: atom_id res chain seq x y z
N MET A 1 48.73 -13.89 0.00
CA MET A 1 48.66 -12.43 0.21
C MET A 1 47.21 -12.02 0.31
N SER A 2 46.77 -11.53 1.46
CA SER A 2 45.38 -11.04 1.61
C SER A 2 45.16 -9.85 0.67
N VAL A 3 44.12 -9.91 -0.14
CA VAL A 3 43.79 -8.81 -1.06
C VAL A 3 43.29 -7.63 -0.22
N LYS A 4 44.15 -6.63 -0.02
CA LYS A 4 43.76 -5.40 0.66
C LYS A 4 42.89 -4.55 -0.28
N ILE A 5 41.68 -4.31 0.11
CA ILE A 5 40.76 -3.43 -0.62
C ILE A 5 41.20 -1.99 -0.39
N SER A 6 41.31 -1.19 -1.44
CA SER A 6 41.65 0.23 -1.40
C SER A 6 41.10 0.96 -2.61
N LEU A 7 40.80 2.23 -2.47
CA LEU A 7 40.50 3.11 -3.62
C LEU A 7 41.65 3.15 -4.61
N LEU A 8 42.90 2.90 -4.16
CA LEU A 8 44.06 2.77 -5.04
C LEU A 8 43.92 1.64 -6.07
N ASN A 9 43.18 0.57 -5.74
CA ASN A 9 43.02 -0.58 -6.63
C ASN A 9 42.23 -0.24 -7.93
N PHE A 10 41.54 0.89 -7.97
CA PHE A 10 40.88 1.38 -9.18
C PHE A 10 41.84 2.09 -10.16
N PHE A 11 43.09 2.31 -9.76
CA PHE A 11 44.12 3.00 -10.55
C PHE A 11 45.29 2.07 -10.81
N PRO A 12 45.51 1.63 -12.06
CA PRO A 12 46.62 0.71 -12.41
C PRO A 12 48.00 1.30 -12.09
N GLN A 13 48.14 2.63 -12.23
CA GLN A 13 49.38 3.35 -11.94
C GLN A 13 49.11 4.61 -11.12
N PRO A 14 48.92 4.48 -9.78
CA PRO A 14 48.59 5.62 -8.97
C PRO A 14 49.82 6.57 -8.84
N ASN A 15 49.55 7.88 -9.03
CA ASN A 15 50.56 8.93 -8.84
C ASN A 15 50.86 9.16 -7.33
N LEU A 16 51.89 9.97 -7.04
CA LEU A 16 52.35 10.22 -5.66
C LEU A 16 51.22 10.80 -4.79
N PHE A 17 50.44 11.75 -5.33
CA PHE A 17 49.30 12.32 -4.61
C PHE A 17 48.25 11.27 -4.25
N GLN A 18 47.90 10.40 -5.18
CA GLN A 18 46.93 9.32 -4.98
C GLN A 18 47.42 8.35 -3.91
N ARG A 19 48.73 8.01 -3.90
CA ARG A 19 49.35 7.11 -2.91
C ARG A 19 49.28 7.67 -1.49
N ILE A 20 49.38 8.99 -1.32
CA ILE A 20 49.30 9.66 -0.02
C ILE A 20 47.85 9.91 0.40
N PHE A 21 47.02 10.35 -0.53
CA PHE A 21 45.66 10.84 -0.20
C PHE A 21 44.63 9.71 -0.12
N PHE A 22 44.73 8.67 -0.92
CA PHE A 22 43.72 7.61 -0.94
C PHE A 22 43.68 6.75 0.32
N PRO A 23 44.78 6.43 1.01
CA PRO A 23 44.70 5.79 2.34
C PRO A 23 43.94 6.62 3.38
N PHE A 24 43.98 7.95 3.28
CA PHE A 24 43.17 8.84 4.12
C PHE A 24 41.68 8.74 3.73
N LEU A 25 41.36 8.71 2.44
CA LEU A 25 40.00 8.48 1.95
C LEU A 25 39.47 7.09 2.33
N ASP A 26 40.29 6.04 2.23
CA ASP A 26 39.91 4.68 2.65
C ASP A 26 39.51 4.64 4.15
N ARG A 27 40.15 5.47 4.98
CA ARG A 27 39.77 5.61 6.40
C ARG A 27 38.42 6.34 6.53
N ILE A 28 38.20 7.44 5.80
CA ILE A 28 36.96 8.22 5.83
C ILE A 28 35.77 7.39 5.34
N PHE A 29 35.97 6.65 4.26
CA PHE A 29 34.90 5.83 3.65
C PHE A 29 34.73 4.45 4.30
N GLY A 30 35.48 4.14 5.38
CA GLY A 30 35.32 2.91 6.14
C GLY A 30 35.96 1.67 5.51
N ILE A 31 36.67 1.81 4.39
CA ILE A 31 37.36 0.71 3.69
C ILE A 31 38.45 0.12 4.58
N THR A 32 39.22 0.96 5.29
CA THR A 32 40.24 0.50 6.24
C THR A 32 39.58 -0.37 7.34
N LYS A 33 38.48 0.08 7.94
CA LYS A 33 37.75 -0.67 8.97
C LYS A 33 37.23 -2.00 8.44
N MET A 34 36.74 -2.03 7.20
CA MET A 34 36.28 -3.25 6.54
C MET A 34 37.44 -4.25 6.31
N ASN A 35 38.62 -3.78 5.88
CA ASN A 35 39.79 -4.62 5.74
C ASN A 35 40.26 -5.18 7.10
N THR A 36 40.27 -4.36 8.14
CA THR A 36 40.62 -4.79 9.51
C THR A 36 39.68 -5.89 9.97
N LEU A 37 38.33 -5.69 9.84
CA LEU A 37 37.35 -6.70 10.18
C LEU A 37 37.60 -8.01 9.42
N TYR A 38 37.80 -7.93 8.10
CA TYR A 38 38.07 -9.10 7.26
C TYR A 38 39.28 -9.89 7.68
N GLN A 39 40.37 -9.19 8.07
CA GLN A 39 41.65 -9.81 8.50
C GLN A 39 41.57 -10.34 9.94
N ASP A 40 41.16 -9.51 10.89
CA ASP A 40 41.18 -9.84 12.32
C ASP A 40 40.26 -11.02 12.64
N HIS A 41 39.15 -11.14 11.89
CA HIS A 41 38.20 -12.23 12.06
C HIS A 41 38.42 -13.39 11.07
N GLN A 42 39.56 -13.43 10.35
CA GLN A 42 39.91 -14.54 9.46
C GLN A 42 38.79 -14.94 8.51
N MET A 43 38.20 -13.96 7.82
CA MET A 43 37.04 -14.20 6.94
C MET A 43 37.43 -14.85 5.61
N GLN A 44 38.73 -14.85 5.26
CA GLN A 44 39.26 -15.39 4.02
C GLN A 44 39.01 -16.91 3.93
N GLY A 45 38.46 -17.35 2.79
CA GLY A 45 38.24 -18.77 2.48
C GLY A 45 37.06 -19.42 3.19
N LEU A 46 36.21 -18.66 3.89
CA LEU A 46 34.95 -19.15 4.44
C LEU A 46 33.98 -19.50 3.30
N SER A 47 33.06 -20.44 3.58
CA SER A 47 31.91 -20.61 2.70
C SER A 47 31.06 -19.32 2.70
N LYS A 48 30.27 -19.11 1.64
CA LYS A 48 29.44 -17.91 1.49
C LYS A 48 28.46 -17.72 2.68
N GLU A 49 27.90 -18.81 3.21
CA GLU A 49 27.02 -18.80 4.38
C GLU A 49 27.80 -18.42 5.65
N ASN A 50 28.92 -19.12 5.93
CA ASN A 50 29.75 -18.88 7.10
C ASN A 50 30.35 -17.46 7.09
N PHE A 51 30.65 -16.92 5.93
CA PHE A 51 31.12 -15.54 5.79
C PHE A 51 30.07 -14.56 6.30
N VAL A 52 28.81 -14.72 5.86
CA VAL A 52 27.71 -13.83 6.27
C VAL A 52 27.38 -14.05 7.74
N ASP A 53 27.29 -15.29 8.22
CA ASP A 53 27.05 -15.59 9.64
C ASP A 53 28.10 -14.90 10.51
N LYS A 54 29.36 -15.05 10.19
CA LYS A 54 30.46 -14.44 10.94
C LYS A 54 30.41 -12.91 10.87
N LEU A 55 30.02 -12.33 9.73
CA LEU A 55 29.85 -10.89 9.61
C LEU A 55 28.74 -10.37 10.53
N LEU A 56 27.62 -11.09 10.60
CA LEU A 56 26.50 -10.73 11.47
C LEU A 56 26.88 -10.85 12.95
N ASP A 57 27.58 -11.92 13.33
CA ASP A 57 28.03 -12.14 14.69
C ASP A 57 29.01 -11.05 15.15
N VAL A 58 30.05 -10.76 14.34
CA VAL A 58 31.04 -9.72 14.64
C VAL A 58 30.39 -8.34 14.76
N GLN A 59 29.39 -8.06 13.96
CA GLN A 59 28.64 -6.80 14.02
C GLN A 59 27.50 -6.82 15.03
N GLN A 60 27.22 -7.96 15.66
CA GLN A 60 26.10 -8.15 16.59
C GLN A 60 24.76 -7.75 15.98
N ILE A 61 24.52 -8.22 14.74
CA ILE A 61 23.27 -8.00 14.03
C ILE A 61 22.35 -9.19 14.26
N THR A 62 21.19 -8.93 14.83
CA THR A 62 20.10 -9.92 14.97
C THR A 62 19.12 -9.78 13.80
N VAL A 63 18.74 -10.89 13.20
CA VAL A 63 17.74 -10.93 12.13
C VAL A 63 16.47 -11.57 12.66
N THR A 64 15.32 -10.93 12.44
CA THR A 64 14.00 -11.45 12.84
C THR A 64 13.14 -11.77 11.62
N ASN A 65 12.15 -12.64 11.80
CA ASN A 65 11.24 -13.15 10.76
C ASN A 65 11.90 -14.01 9.67
N GLU A 66 13.12 -14.52 9.90
CA GLU A 66 13.82 -15.34 8.92
C GLU A 66 13.09 -16.66 8.67
N THR A 67 12.64 -17.35 9.71
CA THR A 67 11.95 -18.64 9.59
C THR A 67 10.63 -18.50 8.81
N SER A 68 9.82 -17.52 9.14
CA SER A 68 8.55 -17.26 8.46
C SER A 68 8.75 -16.88 6.98
N LEU A 69 9.83 -16.15 6.65
CA LEU A 69 10.20 -15.88 5.26
C LEU A 69 10.53 -17.19 4.52
N LEU A 70 11.28 -18.12 5.14
CA LEU A 70 11.63 -19.39 4.52
C LEU A 70 10.41 -20.28 4.23
N ASP A 71 9.33 -20.16 5.01
CA ASP A 71 8.07 -20.85 4.74
C ASP A 71 7.43 -20.40 3.41
N GLN A 72 7.71 -19.17 2.97
CA GLN A 72 7.20 -18.63 1.71
C GLN A 72 8.05 -19.04 0.49
N ILE A 73 9.27 -19.53 0.70
CA ILE A 73 10.17 -19.93 -0.38
C ILE A 73 9.88 -21.39 -0.75
N PRO A 74 9.55 -21.71 -2.01
CA PRO A 74 9.27 -23.07 -2.43
C PRO A 74 10.55 -23.92 -2.42
N GLU A 75 10.43 -25.19 -2.07
CA GLU A 75 11.57 -26.14 -2.08
C GLU A 75 12.12 -26.36 -3.49
N THR A 76 11.27 -26.32 -4.49
CA THR A 76 11.63 -26.48 -5.90
C THR A 76 10.88 -25.47 -6.76
N GLY A 77 11.36 -25.27 -7.99
CA GLY A 77 10.77 -24.36 -8.94
C GLY A 77 11.24 -22.90 -8.78
N PRO A 78 10.89 -22.06 -9.74
CA PRO A 78 11.33 -20.67 -9.77
C PRO A 78 10.50 -19.79 -8.84
N VAL A 79 11.13 -18.80 -8.24
CA VAL A 79 10.47 -17.71 -7.52
C VAL A 79 11.33 -16.46 -7.60
N VAL A 80 10.70 -15.32 -7.81
CA VAL A 80 11.37 -14.02 -7.72
C VAL A 80 11.11 -13.43 -6.35
N ILE A 81 12.18 -13.15 -5.63
CA ILE A 81 12.16 -12.42 -4.37
C ILE A 81 12.60 -10.98 -4.66
N ALA A 82 11.77 -10.01 -4.34
CA ALA A 82 12.13 -8.61 -4.51
C ALA A 82 12.07 -7.86 -3.19
N SER A 83 13.06 -7.01 -2.96
CA SER A 83 13.16 -6.26 -1.71
C SER A 83 13.43 -4.78 -1.96
N ASN A 84 13.01 -3.93 -0.99
CA ASN A 84 13.51 -2.58 -0.86
C ASN A 84 15.01 -2.58 -0.53
N HIS A 85 15.67 -1.42 -0.69
CA HIS A 85 17.14 -1.33 -0.60
C HIS A 85 17.57 -0.24 0.39
N PRO A 86 17.29 -0.38 1.70
CA PRO A 86 17.54 0.67 2.68
C PRO A 86 19.02 0.87 3.03
N PHE A 87 19.83 -0.19 3.09
CA PHE A 87 21.22 -0.14 3.57
C PHE A 87 22.26 -0.13 2.45
N GLY A 88 21.97 -0.77 1.32
CA GLY A 88 22.87 -0.81 0.16
C GLY A 88 23.86 -1.97 0.13
N GLY A 89 23.66 -3.00 0.93
CA GLY A 89 24.53 -4.17 0.90
C GLY A 89 24.19 -5.26 1.90
N ILE A 90 24.07 -4.92 3.20
CA ILE A 90 23.89 -5.92 4.27
C ILE A 90 22.58 -6.70 4.10
N GLU A 91 21.49 -6.07 3.68
CA GLU A 91 20.21 -6.74 3.45
C GLU A 91 20.29 -7.79 2.34
N GLY A 92 21.09 -7.52 1.31
CA GLY A 92 21.32 -8.50 0.23
C GLY A 92 22.05 -9.74 0.72
N LEU A 93 23.01 -9.57 1.61
CA LEU A 93 23.74 -10.67 2.22
C LEU A 93 22.88 -11.46 3.20
N ILE A 94 22.11 -10.77 4.03
CA ILE A 94 21.17 -11.39 4.99
C ILE A 94 20.15 -12.26 4.24
N LEU A 95 19.49 -11.71 3.21
CA LEU A 95 18.48 -12.42 2.45
C LEU A 95 19.09 -13.59 1.66
N ALA A 96 20.23 -13.41 1.02
CA ALA A 96 20.92 -14.48 0.30
C ALA A 96 21.28 -15.65 1.23
N ARG A 97 21.86 -15.35 2.39
CA ARG A 97 22.24 -16.35 3.40
C ARG A 97 21.00 -17.04 4.00
N ALA A 98 19.94 -16.28 4.32
CA ALA A 98 18.72 -16.86 4.85
C ALA A 98 18.10 -17.84 3.84
N ILE A 99 17.92 -17.42 2.59
CA ILE A 99 17.29 -18.23 1.56
C ILE A 99 18.17 -19.43 1.17
N SER A 100 19.51 -19.29 1.17
CA SER A 100 20.41 -20.38 0.80
C SER A 100 20.32 -21.60 1.72
N LYS A 101 19.84 -21.45 2.95
CA LYS A 101 19.58 -22.58 3.87
C LYS A 101 18.55 -23.56 3.31
N LYS A 102 17.56 -23.06 2.56
CA LYS A 102 16.51 -23.87 1.92
C LYS A 102 16.77 -24.07 0.42
N ARG A 103 17.31 -23.04 -0.23
CA ARG A 103 17.58 -23.00 -1.68
C ARG A 103 19.04 -22.59 -1.91
N PRO A 104 20.00 -23.51 -1.86
CA PRO A 104 21.44 -23.23 -2.08
C PRO A 104 21.73 -22.64 -3.46
N ASP A 105 20.81 -22.86 -4.40
CA ASP A 105 20.85 -22.38 -5.78
C ASP A 105 20.39 -20.90 -5.95
N ILE A 106 20.07 -20.19 -4.86
CA ILE A 106 19.71 -18.77 -4.90
C ILE A 106 20.81 -17.92 -5.55
N LYS A 107 20.41 -17.04 -6.43
CA LYS A 107 21.27 -15.97 -6.93
C LYS A 107 20.69 -14.59 -6.61
N VAL A 108 21.58 -13.62 -6.45
CA VAL A 108 21.25 -12.22 -6.20
C VAL A 108 21.69 -11.39 -7.39
N PHE A 109 20.77 -10.59 -7.92
CA PHE A 109 21.09 -9.65 -8.98
C PHE A 109 21.68 -8.38 -8.36
N ALA A 110 23.03 -8.22 -8.44
CA ALA A 110 23.78 -7.28 -7.62
C ALA A 110 24.79 -6.42 -8.39
N ASN A 111 25.29 -5.37 -7.75
CA ASN A 111 26.28 -4.47 -8.31
C ASN A 111 27.68 -5.13 -8.36
N HIS A 112 28.43 -4.84 -9.42
CA HIS A 112 29.83 -5.24 -9.58
C HIS A 112 30.75 -4.87 -8.41
N GLY A 113 30.44 -3.86 -7.61
CA GLY A 113 31.22 -3.46 -6.45
C GLY A 113 31.41 -4.57 -5.42
N LEU A 114 30.49 -5.54 -5.36
CA LEU A 114 30.55 -6.68 -4.45
C LEU A 114 31.53 -7.78 -4.88
N LYS A 115 32.13 -7.72 -6.07
CA LYS A 115 33.19 -8.64 -6.51
C LYS A 115 34.44 -8.63 -5.63
N VAL A 116 34.55 -7.65 -4.78
CA VAL A 116 35.68 -7.51 -3.82
C VAL A 116 35.78 -8.72 -2.89
N PHE A 117 34.65 -9.33 -2.54
CA PHE A 117 34.59 -10.51 -1.67
C PHE A 117 34.43 -11.77 -2.51
N LYS A 118 35.51 -12.49 -2.73
CA LYS A 118 35.54 -13.72 -3.51
C LYS A 118 34.65 -14.82 -2.92
N GLU A 119 34.55 -14.87 -1.60
CA GLU A 119 33.72 -15.81 -0.86
C GLU A 119 32.24 -15.70 -1.17
N LEU A 120 31.80 -14.52 -1.59
CA LEU A 120 30.40 -14.23 -1.89
C LEU A 120 30.07 -14.28 -3.39
N GLU A 121 31.07 -14.52 -4.26
CA GLU A 121 30.89 -14.44 -5.72
C GLU A 121 29.79 -15.41 -6.20
N ASP A 122 29.67 -16.56 -5.58
CA ASP A 122 28.65 -17.55 -5.91
C ASP A 122 27.22 -17.09 -5.69
N TYR A 123 26.99 -16.10 -4.82
CA TYR A 123 25.65 -15.55 -4.67
C TYR A 123 25.22 -14.67 -5.84
N PHE A 124 26.17 -14.09 -6.61
CA PHE A 124 25.87 -12.91 -7.43
C PHE A 124 25.82 -13.17 -8.93
N ILE A 125 24.78 -12.59 -9.55
CA ILE A 125 24.80 -12.23 -10.97
C ILE A 125 25.07 -10.73 -11.04
N PHE A 126 26.28 -10.37 -11.44
CA PHE A 126 26.73 -8.98 -11.39
C PHE A 126 26.19 -8.14 -12.54
N THR A 127 25.74 -6.93 -12.22
CA THR A 127 25.24 -5.90 -13.14
C THR A 127 25.75 -4.52 -12.76
N ASN A 128 25.59 -3.55 -13.63
CA ASN A 128 25.86 -2.13 -13.34
C ASN A 128 24.54 -1.34 -13.27
N PRO A 129 23.90 -1.25 -12.09
CA PRO A 129 22.62 -0.55 -11.95
C PRO A 129 22.75 0.98 -12.07
N LEU A 130 23.97 1.54 -11.94
CA LEU A 130 24.22 2.98 -12.10
C LEU A 130 24.13 3.44 -13.56
N SER A 131 24.24 2.51 -14.50
CA SER A 131 24.11 2.74 -15.93
C SER A 131 23.13 1.70 -16.52
N PRO A 132 21.83 1.86 -16.33
CA PRO A 132 20.83 0.86 -16.73
C PRO A 132 20.87 0.50 -18.21
N ASN A 133 21.26 1.45 -19.05
CA ASN A 133 21.36 1.30 -20.50
C ASN A 133 22.76 0.81 -20.97
N ASP A 134 23.66 0.45 -20.04
CA ASP A 134 24.96 -0.08 -20.42
C ASP A 134 24.80 -1.42 -21.14
N PRO A 135 25.28 -1.57 -22.40
CA PRO A 135 25.22 -2.83 -23.14
C PRO A 135 25.85 -4.00 -22.38
N LYS A 136 26.80 -3.73 -21.49
CA LYS A 136 27.45 -4.73 -20.63
C LYS A 136 26.49 -5.39 -19.63
N ASN A 137 25.33 -4.81 -19.40
CA ASN A 137 24.30 -5.41 -18.55
C ASN A 137 23.52 -6.55 -19.26
N ALA A 138 23.47 -6.56 -20.58
CA ALA A 138 22.68 -7.52 -21.36
C ALA A 138 23.05 -9.00 -21.08
N PRO A 139 24.34 -9.39 -20.97
CA PRO A 139 24.70 -10.76 -20.60
C PRO A 139 24.24 -11.13 -19.20
N SER A 140 24.28 -10.21 -18.26
CA SER A 140 23.85 -10.44 -16.86
C SER A 140 22.34 -10.61 -16.76
N ILE A 141 21.58 -9.80 -17.50
CA ILE A 141 20.12 -9.92 -17.59
C ILE A 141 19.74 -11.27 -18.23
N ARG A 142 20.43 -11.69 -19.31
CA ARG A 142 20.19 -13.00 -19.91
C ARG A 142 20.49 -14.15 -18.95
N ARG A 143 21.56 -14.06 -18.15
CA ARG A 143 21.88 -15.06 -17.13
C ARG A 143 20.81 -15.11 -16.03
N ALA A 144 20.31 -13.96 -15.57
CA ALA A 144 19.22 -13.92 -14.60
C ALA A 144 17.94 -14.56 -15.12
N ILE A 145 17.56 -14.26 -16.37
CA ILE A 145 16.41 -14.88 -17.05
C ILE A 145 16.61 -16.40 -17.19
N ALA A 146 17.78 -16.84 -17.63
CA ALA A 146 18.10 -18.26 -17.78
C ALA A 146 18.04 -18.99 -16.45
N HIS A 147 18.55 -18.38 -15.37
CA HIS A 147 18.53 -18.91 -14.02
C HIS A 147 17.08 -19.13 -13.51
N VAL A 148 16.22 -18.14 -13.67
CA VAL A 148 14.79 -18.25 -13.29
C VAL A 148 14.09 -19.30 -14.14
N LYS A 149 14.30 -19.32 -15.46
CA LYS A 149 13.69 -20.31 -16.36
C LYS A 149 14.17 -21.75 -16.10
N ALA A 150 15.36 -21.90 -15.54
CA ALA A 150 15.87 -23.21 -15.09
C ALA A 150 15.23 -23.70 -13.78
N GLY A 151 14.31 -22.94 -13.18
CA GLY A 151 13.61 -23.31 -11.97
C GLY A 151 14.27 -22.82 -10.67
N HIS A 152 15.19 -21.87 -10.74
CA HIS A 152 15.93 -21.38 -9.58
C HIS A 152 15.39 -20.08 -9.02
N PRO A 153 15.51 -19.84 -7.71
CA PRO A 153 15.11 -18.60 -7.07
C PRO A 153 16.07 -17.44 -7.41
N LEU A 154 15.52 -16.25 -7.54
CA LEU A 154 16.31 -15.04 -7.80
C LEU A 154 15.89 -13.91 -6.86
N LEU A 155 16.86 -13.35 -6.13
CA LEU A 155 16.70 -12.14 -5.34
C LEU A 155 17.10 -10.91 -6.16
N ILE A 156 16.25 -9.89 -6.16
CA ILE A 156 16.48 -8.63 -6.87
C ILE A 156 16.11 -7.43 -6.00
N PHE A 157 16.85 -6.33 -6.16
CA PHE A 157 16.55 -5.00 -5.61
C PHE A 157 16.13 -4.08 -6.77
N PRO A 158 14.83 -4.02 -7.11
CA PRO A 158 14.39 -3.45 -8.40
C PRO A 158 14.57 -1.94 -8.50
N ALA A 159 14.70 -1.23 -7.38
CA ALA A 159 15.06 0.19 -7.35
C ALA A 159 16.46 0.45 -7.93
N GLY A 160 17.35 -0.56 -7.94
CA GLY A 160 18.70 -0.51 -8.48
C GLY A 160 19.66 0.42 -7.73
N ARG A 161 19.16 1.16 -6.77
CA ARG A 161 19.90 2.12 -5.94
C ARG A 161 19.34 2.13 -4.52
N VAL A 162 20.21 2.48 -3.57
CA VAL A 162 19.83 2.66 -2.16
C VAL A 162 18.86 3.82 -2.00
N SER A 163 17.97 3.73 -1.02
CA SER A 163 17.03 4.78 -0.63
C SER A 163 17.72 6.15 -0.50
N TYR A 164 17.01 7.21 -0.82
CA TYR A 164 17.52 8.57 -0.81
C TYR A 164 16.53 9.55 -0.21
N TYR A 165 17.02 10.71 0.26
CA TYR A 165 16.15 11.77 0.76
C TYR A 165 15.56 12.58 -0.40
N GLN A 166 14.24 12.60 -0.50
CA GLN A 166 13.51 13.39 -1.49
C GLN A 166 13.08 14.73 -0.87
N THR A 167 13.63 15.81 -1.40
CA THR A 167 13.40 17.14 -0.84
C THR A 167 11.97 17.62 -0.99
N ALA A 168 11.29 17.24 -2.08
CA ALA A 168 9.91 17.66 -2.35
C ALA A 168 8.92 17.13 -1.30
N HIS A 169 9.11 15.91 -0.83
CA HIS A 169 8.25 15.26 0.17
C HIS A 169 8.85 15.22 1.57
N GLN A 170 10.10 15.73 1.74
CA GLN A 170 10.84 15.71 3.01
C GLN A 170 10.98 14.33 3.65
N GLU A 171 11.05 13.29 2.86
CA GLU A 171 11.10 11.90 3.30
C GLU A 171 12.20 11.09 2.61
N ILE A 172 12.53 9.92 3.18
CA ILE A 172 13.46 8.95 2.59
C ILE A 172 12.65 7.95 1.78
N VAL A 173 12.91 7.96 0.46
CA VAL A 173 12.18 7.15 -0.52
C VAL A 173 13.12 6.27 -1.33
N GLU A 174 12.55 5.34 -2.04
CA GLU A 174 13.23 4.53 -3.05
C GLU A 174 12.95 5.04 -4.47
N HIS A 175 13.87 4.75 -5.37
CA HIS A 175 13.63 4.97 -6.81
C HIS A 175 12.53 4.05 -7.33
N LYS A 176 11.87 4.50 -8.42
CA LYS A 176 10.87 3.69 -9.13
C LYS A 176 11.45 2.32 -9.50
N TRP A 177 10.69 1.27 -9.29
CA TRP A 177 11.12 -0.08 -9.58
C TRP A 177 11.23 -0.34 -11.09
N ASN A 178 12.30 -1.04 -11.47
CA ASN A 178 12.59 -1.36 -12.87
C ASN A 178 11.65 -2.48 -13.35
N LYS A 179 11.18 -2.34 -14.58
CA LYS A 179 10.33 -3.32 -15.27
C LYS A 179 10.91 -4.74 -15.34
N LEU A 180 12.22 -4.88 -15.12
CA LEU A 180 12.91 -6.17 -15.10
C LEU A 180 12.36 -7.10 -14.04
N VAL A 181 11.95 -6.58 -12.85
CA VAL A 181 11.37 -7.41 -11.80
C VAL A 181 10.12 -8.14 -12.30
N TYR A 182 9.23 -7.43 -12.99
CA TYR A 182 8.02 -8.04 -13.52
C TYR A 182 8.31 -9.04 -14.65
N ARG A 183 9.27 -8.73 -15.53
CA ARG A 183 9.71 -9.68 -16.56
C ARG A 183 10.23 -10.97 -15.97
N LEU A 184 11.10 -10.90 -14.95
CA LEU A 184 11.61 -12.07 -14.23
C LEU A 184 10.50 -12.84 -13.54
N THR A 185 9.56 -12.14 -12.91
CA THR A 185 8.39 -12.76 -12.27
C THR A 185 7.53 -13.51 -13.30
N LYS A 186 7.32 -12.95 -14.50
CA LYS A 186 6.64 -13.69 -15.60
C LYS A 186 7.38 -14.96 -15.98
N ASP A 187 8.71 -14.88 -16.12
CA ASP A 187 9.55 -16.03 -16.44
C ASP A 187 9.55 -17.09 -15.30
N ALA A 188 9.21 -16.68 -14.08
CA ALA A 188 8.96 -17.55 -12.92
C ALA A 188 7.50 -18.06 -12.83
N GLY A 189 6.70 -17.96 -13.87
CA GLY A 189 5.28 -18.34 -13.82
C GLY A 189 4.43 -17.46 -12.90
N GLY A 190 4.85 -16.23 -12.63
CA GLY A 190 4.18 -15.28 -11.74
C GLY A 190 4.56 -15.43 -10.26
N GLN A 191 5.36 -16.43 -9.89
CA GLN A 191 5.75 -16.69 -8.48
C GLN A 191 6.59 -15.54 -7.92
N PHE A 192 6.09 -14.92 -6.86
CA PHE A 192 6.67 -13.71 -6.27
C PHE A 192 6.58 -13.72 -4.74
N VAL A 193 7.65 -13.23 -4.09
CA VAL A 193 7.69 -12.92 -2.66
C VAL A 193 8.27 -11.52 -2.50
N GLY A 194 7.52 -10.60 -1.94
CA GLY A 194 8.00 -9.27 -1.56
C GLY A 194 8.60 -9.31 -0.16
N VAL A 195 9.77 -8.71 0.04
CA VAL A 195 10.41 -8.58 1.35
C VAL A 195 10.69 -7.12 1.65
N PHE A 196 10.12 -6.61 2.72
CA PHE A 196 10.42 -5.27 3.21
C PHE A 196 11.42 -5.35 4.36
N VAL A 197 12.61 -4.83 4.14
CA VAL A 197 13.67 -4.78 5.16
C VAL A 197 13.55 -3.49 5.94
N GLN A 198 13.31 -3.60 7.24
CA GLN A 198 13.20 -2.46 8.15
C GLN A 198 14.55 -1.80 8.37
N GLY A 199 14.59 -0.49 8.30
CA GLY A 199 15.76 0.29 8.71
C GLY A 199 16.16 1.38 7.72
N LEU A 200 17.13 2.17 8.16
CA LEU A 200 17.68 3.31 7.42
C LEU A 200 19.18 3.42 7.71
N ASN A 201 19.92 3.98 6.76
CA ASN A 201 21.28 4.44 6.97
C ASN A 201 21.31 5.68 7.87
N ARG A 202 22.47 6.06 8.34
CA ARG A 202 22.65 7.24 9.22
C ARG A 202 22.34 8.54 8.46
N PRO A 203 21.89 9.60 9.15
CA PRO A 203 21.49 10.88 8.52
C PRO A 203 22.56 11.46 7.61
N PHE A 204 23.83 11.34 7.98
CA PHE A 204 24.96 11.85 7.18
C PHE A 204 25.01 11.24 5.76
N PHE A 205 24.63 9.97 5.59
CA PHE A 205 24.53 9.31 4.29
C PHE A 205 23.55 10.05 3.35
N TYR A 206 22.40 10.45 3.88
CA TYR A 206 21.37 11.14 3.11
C TYR A 206 21.75 12.61 2.85
N ILE A 207 22.35 13.31 3.83
CA ILE A 207 22.80 14.69 3.67
C ILE A 207 23.84 14.79 2.55
N LEU A 208 24.85 13.93 2.56
CA LEU A 208 25.89 13.91 1.53
C LEU A 208 25.33 13.55 0.15
N GLY A 209 24.35 12.67 0.12
CA GLY A 209 23.62 12.28 -1.10
C GLY A 209 22.84 13.43 -1.75
N ARG A 210 22.43 14.43 -0.98
CA ARG A 210 21.79 15.67 -1.50
C ARG A 210 22.77 16.55 -2.27
N ILE A 211 24.04 16.57 -1.86
CA ILE A 211 25.08 17.35 -2.53
C ILE A 211 25.44 16.69 -3.87
N TYR A 212 25.77 15.39 -3.82
CA TYR A 212 26.08 14.61 -5.01
C TYR A 212 25.84 13.13 -4.79
N TYR A 213 24.96 12.54 -5.58
CA TYR A 213 24.48 11.15 -5.37
C TYR A 213 25.59 10.08 -5.38
N ARG A 214 26.71 10.30 -6.12
CA ARG A 214 27.84 9.35 -6.17
C ARG A 214 28.65 9.33 -4.88
N LEU A 215 28.69 10.42 -4.13
CA LEU A 215 29.42 10.48 -2.86
C LEU A 215 28.82 9.51 -1.82
N ARG A 216 27.49 9.39 -1.79
CA ARG A 216 26.87 8.42 -0.88
C ARG A 216 27.25 6.97 -1.20
N MET A 217 27.53 6.65 -2.48
CA MET A 217 27.95 5.29 -2.86
C MET A 217 29.31 4.93 -2.27
N LEU A 218 30.20 5.91 -2.12
CA LEU A 218 31.50 5.72 -1.43
C LEU A 218 31.31 5.48 0.08
N LEU A 219 30.21 5.98 0.64
CA LEU A 219 29.92 5.77 2.07
C LEU A 219 29.34 4.38 2.39
N LEU A 220 28.98 3.57 1.38
CA LEU A 220 28.33 2.26 1.65
C LEU A 220 29.19 1.34 2.50
N ALA A 221 30.51 1.30 2.29
CA ALA A 221 31.41 0.53 3.15
C ALA A 221 31.42 1.05 4.59
N ARG A 222 31.36 2.39 4.78
CA ARG A 222 31.26 3.02 6.10
C ARG A 222 29.91 2.71 6.76
N GLU A 223 28.81 2.73 6.01
CA GLU A 223 27.48 2.39 6.55
C GLU A 223 27.39 0.90 6.88
N LEU A 224 27.97 0.02 6.06
CA LEU A 224 28.08 -1.41 6.36
C LEU A 224 28.81 -1.63 7.70
N MET A 225 29.95 -0.97 7.92
CA MET A 225 30.74 -1.07 9.14
C MET A 225 30.12 -0.35 10.36
N ALA A 226 29.10 0.45 10.16
CA ALA A 226 28.38 1.16 11.21
C ALA A 226 27.06 0.48 11.62
N ASN A 227 26.63 -0.52 10.88
CA ASN A 227 25.45 -1.33 11.22
C ASN A 227 25.83 -2.38 12.28
N THR A 228 26.11 -1.92 13.51
CA THR A 228 26.44 -2.78 14.65
C THR A 228 25.34 -2.71 15.69
N HIS A 229 25.16 -3.79 16.47
CA HIS A 229 24.16 -3.88 17.55
C HIS A 229 22.74 -3.54 17.09
N ARG A 230 22.33 -4.06 15.93
CA ARG A 230 21.00 -3.78 15.34
C ARG A 230 20.18 -5.05 15.19
N THR A 231 18.89 -4.89 15.36
CA THR A 231 17.90 -5.87 14.89
C THR A 231 17.41 -5.44 13.50
N ILE A 232 17.53 -6.34 12.53
CA ILE A 232 16.99 -6.16 11.17
C ILE A 232 15.81 -7.09 11.01
N GLN A 233 14.64 -6.50 10.82
CA GLN A 233 13.39 -7.22 10.64
C GLN A 233 13.10 -7.41 9.16
N LEU A 234 12.71 -8.64 8.79
CA LEU A 234 12.34 -9.02 7.43
C LEU A 234 10.82 -9.20 7.37
N ASP A 235 10.09 -8.13 7.06
CA ASP A 235 8.67 -8.24 6.78
C ASP A 235 8.48 -8.80 5.37
N HIS A 236 7.53 -9.71 5.17
CA HIS A 236 7.38 -10.37 3.87
C HIS A 236 5.93 -10.67 3.53
N THR A 237 5.64 -10.75 2.23
CA THR A 237 4.36 -11.25 1.74
C THR A 237 4.28 -12.77 1.91
N GLN A 238 3.07 -13.31 1.90
CA GLN A 238 2.91 -14.67 1.46
C GLN A 238 3.43 -14.80 0.01
N ARG A 239 3.74 -16.02 -0.42
CA ARG A 239 4.02 -16.27 -1.84
C ARG A 239 2.76 -16.03 -2.65
N VAL A 240 2.82 -15.09 -3.58
CA VAL A 240 1.71 -14.68 -4.43
C VAL A 240 2.00 -14.96 -5.90
N ILE A 241 0.96 -15.01 -6.71
CA ILE A 241 1.07 -15.10 -8.17
C ILE A 241 0.71 -13.73 -8.75
N ILE A 242 1.69 -13.05 -9.34
CA ILE A 242 1.44 -11.80 -10.08
C ILE A 242 0.94 -12.15 -11.49
N PRO A 243 -0.20 -11.59 -11.94
CA PRO A 243 -0.74 -11.84 -13.28
C PRO A 243 0.26 -11.48 -14.38
N ASN A 244 0.37 -12.34 -15.40
CA ASN A 244 1.39 -12.19 -16.46
C ASN A 244 0.92 -11.37 -17.67
N HIS A 245 -0.32 -10.87 -17.68
CA HIS A 245 -0.92 -10.07 -18.74
C HIS A 245 -0.82 -8.56 -18.53
N LEU A 246 -0.30 -8.11 -17.39
CA LEU A 246 -0.20 -6.68 -17.07
C LEU A 246 0.81 -5.95 -17.97
N PRO A 247 0.63 -4.64 -18.20
CA PRO A 247 1.68 -3.79 -18.74
C PRO A 247 2.93 -3.85 -17.86
N ALA A 248 4.11 -3.80 -18.46
CA ALA A 248 5.35 -4.08 -17.73
C ALA A 248 5.61 -3.15 -16.53
N GLN A 249 5.21 -1.89 -16.62
CA GLN A 249 5.36 -0.95 -15.52
C GLN A 249 4.33 -1.22 -14.42
N THR A 250 3.07 -1.43 -14.79
CA THR A 250 1.99 -1.77 -13.84
C THR A 250 2.34 -3.03 -13.04
N GLY A 251 2.90 -4.06 -13.69
CA GLY A 251 3.36 -5.25 -12.98
C GLY A 251 4.53 -4.98 -12.02
N ALA A 252 5.45 -4.08 -12.37
CA ALA A 252 6.53 -3.68 -11.47
C ALA A 252 6.02 -2.82 -10.30
N ASP A 253 5.06 -1.95 -10.56
CA ASP A 253 4.43 -1.10 -9.52
C ASP A 253 3.59 -1.98 -8.57
N LEU A 254 2.88 -2.99 -9.06
CA LEU A 254 2.19 -3.98 -8.23
C LEU A 254 3.18 -4.75 -7.34
N ALA A 255 4.28 -5.25 -7.90
CA ALA A 255 5.32 -5.95 -7.13
C ALA A 255 5.89 -5.05 -6.01
N ARG A 256 6.11 -3.76 -6.31
CA ARG A 256 6.53 -2.77 -5.32
C ARG A 256 5.47 -2.57 -4.23
N SER A 257 4.23 -2.36 -4.61
CA SER A 257 3.12 -2.16 -3.66
C SER A 257 2.97 -3.36 -2.72
N LEU A 258 3.05 -4.59 -3.24
CA LEU A 258 3.03 -5.81 -2.42
C LEU A 258 4.18 -5.84 -1.41
N CYS A 259 5.39 -5.47 -1.82
CA CYS A 259 6.55 -5.40 -0.92
C CYS A 259 6.36 -4.35 0.19
N TYR A 260 5.86 -3.17 -0.14
CA TYR A 260 5.68 -2.09 0.83
C TYR A 260 4.46 -2.30 1.74
N ALA A 261 3.44 -3.01 1.27
CA ALA A 261 2.25 -3.30 2.06
C ALA A 261 2.51 -4.19 3.29
N VAL A 262 3.66 -4.86 3.34
CA VAL A 262 4.03 -5.68 4.52
C VAL A 262 4.91 -4.92 5.52
N ASP A 263 5.23 -3.67 5.27
CA ASP A 263 5.94 -2.82 6.23
C ASP A 263 5.13 -2.71 7.53
N SER A 264 5.65 -3.32 8.60
CA SER A 264 4.95 -3.42 9.89
C SER A 264 4.64 -2.05 10.53
N ARG A 265 5.33 -0.98 10.12
CA ARG A 265 5.05 0.38 10.59
C ARG A 265 3.68 0.90 10.10
N TRP A 266 3.18 0.37 9.00
CA TRP A 266 1.90 0.72 8.38
C TRP A 266 0.82 -0.34 8.60
N GLN A 267 1.12 -1.37 9.40
CA GLN A 267 0.09 -2.35 9.77
C GLN A 267 -0.88 -1.70 10.74
N TYR A 268 -2.12 -1.58 10.30
CA TYR A 268 -3.20 -1.14 11.17
C TYR A 268 -3.42 -2.20 12.26
N ALA A 269 -3.15 -1.83 13.50
CA ALA A 269 -3.65 -2.59 14.64
C ALA A 269 -5.16 -2.31 14.74
N TRP A 270 -5.96 -3.17 14.17
CA TRP A 270 -7.39 -3.13 14.43
C TRP A 270 -7.59 -3.37 15.92
N PRO A 271 -8.42 -2.57 16.63
CA PRO A 271 -8.82 -2.93 17.98
C PRO A 271 -9.42 -4.34 17.92
N SER A 272 -8.72 -5.31 18.49
CA SER A 272 -9.29 -6.59 18.76
C SER A 272 -10.45 -6.32 19.71
N ASP A 273 -11.63 -6.80 19.35
CA ASP A 273 -12.76 -6.93 20.25
C ASP A 273 -13.47 -5.62 20.65
N LEU A 274 -14.18 -5.01 19.71
CA LEU A 274 -15.43 -4.39 20.09
C LEU A 274 -16.37 -5.55 20.45
N PRO A 275 -16.81 -5.68 21.72
CA PRO A 275 -17.71 -6.75 22.08
C PRO A 275 -19.02 -6.58 21.31
N LEU A 276 -19.29 -7.51 20.39
CA LEU A 276 -20.59 -7.67 19.73
C LEU A 276 -21.74 -7.94 20.74
N SER A 277 -21.40 -8.10 22.02
CA SER A 277 -22.28 -8.59 23.06
C SER A 277 -23.26 -7.56 23.65
N ASN A 278 -23.20 -6.27 23.30
CA ASN A 278 -24.02 -5.22 23.87
C ASN A 278 -24.81 -4.40 22.84
N MET A 279 -25.11 -4.95 21.66
CA MET A 279 -25.98 -4.26 20.71
C MET A 279 -27.42 -4.33 21.17
N ALA A 280 -28.11 -3.18 21.18
CA ALA A 280 -29.56 -3.14 21.41
C ALA A 280 -30.29 -3.96 20.33
N PRO A 281 -31.42 -4.60 20.63
CA PRO A 281 -32.28 -5.17 19.61
C PRO A 281 -32.65 -4.09 18.56
N LEU A 282 -32.75 -4.49 17.30
CA LEU A 282 -33.23 -3.56 16.26
C LEU A 282 -34.67 -3.14 16.58
N ALA A 283 -34.98 -1.89 16.29
CA ALA A 283 -36.33 -1.38 16.38
C ALA A 283 -37.30 -2.22 15.54
N PRO A 284 -38.60 -2.28 15.91
CA PRO A 284 -39.62 -2.90 15.08
C PRO A 284 -39.67 -2.24 13.69
N GLU A 285 -40.08 -3.02 12.69
CA GLU A 285 -40.36 -2.49 11.34
C GLU A 285 -41.52 -1.49 11.39
N ILE A 286 -41.38 -0.44 10.62
CA ILE A 286 -42.48 0.53 10.47
C ILE A 286 -43.58 -0.12 9.64
N PRO A 287 -44.86 0.00 10.07
CA PRO A 287 -45.98 -0.53 9.30
C PRO A 287 -45.97 0.00 7.87
N ILE A 288 -46.21 -0.91 6.91
CA ILE A 288 -46.08 -0.60 5.50
C ILE A 288 -47.11 0.42 5.04
N GLU A 289 -48.28 0.41 5.65
CA GLU A 289 -49.35 1.37 5.39
C GLU A 289 -48.88 2.80 5.72
N THR A 290 -48.11 2.97 6.78
CA THR A 290 -47.55 4.27 7.15
C THR A 290 -46.53 4.75 6.12
N LEU A 291 -45.66 3.85 5.62
CA LEU A 291 -44.71 4.18 4.56
C LEU A 291 -45.43 4.55 3.25
N HIS A 292 -46.49 3.83 2.89
CA HIS A 292 -47.30 4.13 1.72
C HIS A 292 -47.98 5.48 1.81
N GLN A 293 -48.52 5.80 2.99
CA GLN A 293 -49.16 7.09 3.21
C GLN A 293 -48.18 8.25 3.00
N GLU A 294 -47.00 8.17 3.65
CA GLU A 294 -45.95 9.20 3.49
C GLU A 294 -45.48 9.31 2.03
N LEU A 295 -45.35 8.20 1.30
CA LEU A 295 -45.01 8.22 -0.12
C LEU A 295 -46.09 8.87 -0.97
N ALA A 296 -47.35 8.63 -0.67
CA ALA A 296 -48.48 9.21 -1.39
C ALA A 296 -48.63 10.72 -1.13
N ASP A 297 -48.24 11.19 0.05
CA ASP A 297 -48.29 12.59 0.44
C ASP A 297 -47.11 13.42 -0.12
N LEU A 298 -46.06 12.75 -0.65
CA LEU A 298 -44.94 13.45 -1.27
C LEU A 298 -45.34 14.13 -2.57
N PRO A 299 -44.87 15.36 -2.84
CA PRO A 299 -45.02 16.01 -4.12
C PRO A 299 -44.49 15.13 -5.26
N THR A 300 -45.20 15.09 -6.37
CA THR A 300 -44.87 14.24 -7.54
C THR A 300 -43.44 14.49 -8.06
N GLN A 301 -42.96 15.75 -7.93
CA GLN A 301 -41.60 16.15 -8.32
C GLN A 301 -40.50 15.52 -7.46
N GLN A 302 -40.86 14.97 -6.31
CA GLN A 302 -39.91 14.26 -5.43
C GLN A 302 -39.75 12.77 -5.80
N CYS A 303 -40.57 12.26 -6.73
CA CYS A 303 -40.30 11.01 -7.42
C CYS A 303 -39.38 11.30 -8.62
N LEU A 304 -38.10 10.99 -8.49
CA LEU A 304 -37.07 11.33 -9.49
C LEU A 304 -37.13 10.43 -10.72
N VAL A 305 -37.37 9.16 -10.52
CA VAL A 305 -37.40 8.15 -11.59
C VAL A 305 -38.18 6.91 -11.16
N LYS A 306 -38.95 6.34 -12.12
CA LYS A 306 -39.62 5.04 -11.94
C LYS A 306 -39.24 4.11 -13.09
N VAL A 307 -38.85 2.88 -12.78
CA VAL A 307 -38.49 1.83 -13.74
C VAL A 307 -39.05 0.49 -13.27
N GLY A 308 -40.07 -0.02 -13.93
CA GLY A 308 -40.77 -1.23 -13.50
C GLY A 308 -41.30 -1.07 -12.08
N GLU A 309 -40.95 -2.00 -11.22
CA GLU A 309 -41.32 -2.01 -9.79
C GLU A 309 -40.53 -1.04 -8.92
N PHE A 310 -39.47 -0.39 -9.45
CA PHE A 310 -38.56 0.44 -8.67
C PHE A 310 -38.82 1.92 -8.90
N ALA A 311 -38.85 2.68 -7.82
CA ALA A 311 -38.95 4.13 -7.88
C ALA A 311 -37.90 4.76 -6.91
N VAL A 312 -37.37 5.91 -7.30
CA VAL A 312 -36.44 6.67 -6.48
C VAL A 312 -37.07 7.97 -6.05
N TYR A 313 -37.08 8.21 -4.78
CA TYR A 313 -37.58 9.42 -4.16
C TYR A 313 -36.49 10.18 -3.43
N TRP A 314 -36.75 11.44 -3.17
CA TRP A 314 -36.02 12.22 -2.19
C TRP A 314 -36.96 12.94 -1.24
N SER A 315 -36.57 13.09 0.00
CA SER A 315 -37.35 13.86 0.99
C SER A 315 -36.47 14.42 2.10
N MET A 316 -37.06 15.31 2.89
CA MET A 316 -36.51 15.72 4.20
C MET A 316 -37.26 14.95 5.28
N GLN A 317 -36.59 14.75 6.45
CA GLN A 317 -37.22 14.04 7.58
C GLN A 317 -38.56 14.65 7.99
N THR A 318 -38.74 15.97 7.90
CA THR A 318 -39.97 16.65 8.23
C THR A 318 -41.13 16.28 7.31
N GLN A 319 -40.88 15.77 6.11
CA GLN A 319 -41.87 15.35 5.14
C GLN A 319 -42.22 13.86 5.31
N THR A 320 -41.26 13.04 5.68
CA THR A 320 -41.37 11.58 5.74
C THR A 320 -40.68 11.03 6.98
N PRO A 321 -41.16 11.37 8.18
CA PRO A 321 -40.49 10.93 9.42
C PRO A 321 -40.45 9.41 9.59
N ALA A 322 -41.52 8.69 9.22
CA ALA A 322 -41.57 7.24 9.31
C ALA A 322 -40.64 6.54 8.31
N ILE A 323 -40.54 7.06 7.08
CA ILE A 323 -39.62 6.56 6.06
C ILE A 323 -38.18 6.77 6.52
N VAL A 324 -37.82 7.92 7.08
CA VAL A 324 -36.47 8.19 7.59
C VAL A 324 -36.13 7.30 8.78
N ASP A 325 -37.09 7.03 9.64
CA ASP A 325 -36.96 6.08 10.77
C ASP A 325 -36.71 4.65 10.26
N GLU A 326 -37.43 4.22 9.23
CA GLU A 326 -37.22 2.90 8.62
C GLU A 326 -35.86 2.83 7.90
N ILE A 327 -35.46 3.90 7.20
CA ILE A 327 -34.10 4.02 6.62
C ILE A 327 -33.05 3.86 7.71
N ALA A 328 -33.21 4.50 8.86
CA ALA A 328 -32.27 4.41 9.97
C ALA A 328 -32.20 2.99 10.56
N ARG A 329 -33.34 2.29 10.67
CA ARG A 329 -33.42 0.89 11.10
C ARG A 329 -32.70 -0.05 10.12
N LEU A 330 -33.00 0.08 8.82
CA LEU A 330 -32.38 -0.73 7.76
C LEU A 330 -30.88 -0.45 7.63
N ARG A 331 -30.48 0.80 7.82
CA ARG A 331 -29.08 1.23 7.82
C ARG A 331 -28.31 0.57 8.95
N GLU A 332 -28.85 0.56 10.18
CA GLU A 332 -28.26 -0.15 11.32
C GLU A 332 -28.16 -1.66 11.05
N LEU A 333 -29.23 -2.27 10.51
CA LEU A 333 -29.24 -3.69 10.12
C LEU A 333 -28.07 -4.02 9.20
N VAL A 334 -27.91 -3.23 8.12
CA VAL A 334 -26.87 -3.47 7.10
C VAL A 334 -25.49 -3.18 7.65
N PHE A 335 -25.31 -2.09 8.39
CA PHE A 335 -24.01 -1.70 8.95
C PHE A 335 -23.52 -2.71 10.02
N ARG A 336 -24.42 -3.29 10.79
CA ARG A 336 -24.05 -4.39 11.72
C ARG A 336 -23.45 -5.59 11.00
N MET A 337 -23.96 -5.93 9.81
CA MET A 337 -23.42 -7.05 9.01
C MET A 337 -21.96 -6.82 8.59
N HIS A 338 -21.53 -5.57 8.51
CA HIS A 338 -20.17 -5.16 8.13
C HIS A 338 -19.34 -4.69 9.32
N ASN A 339 -19.83 -4.89 10.57
CA ASN A 339 -19.20 -4.38 11.79
C ASN A 339 -19.04 -2.85 11.81
N GLU A 340 -19.95 -2.13 11.19
CA GLU A 340 -19.99 -0.66 11.13
C GLU A 340 -21.24 -0.09 11.81
N GLY A 341 -22.08 -0.94 12.40
CA GLY A 341 -23.27 -0.55 13.13
C GLY A 341 -22.96 0.27 14.38
N SER A 342 -23.88 1.17 14.75
CA SER A 342 -23.79 2.00 15.96
C SER A 342 -23.97 1.19 17.24
N GLY A 343 -24.61 0.03 17.16
CA GLY A 343 -25.05 -0.78 18.31
C GLY A 343 -26.36 -0.32 18.94
N SER A 344 -26.94 0.79 18.46
CA SER A 344 -28.26 1.28 18.84
C SER A 344 -29.36 0.54 18.11
N ASP A 345 -30.62 0.70 18.49
CA ASP A 345 -31.76 0.10 17.79
C ASP A 345 -31.97 0.63 16.37
N ARG A 346 -31.42 1.81 16.07
CA ARG A 346 -31.37 2.51 14.76
C ARG A 346 -30.08 3.31 14.63
N ASP A 347 -29.61 3.52 13.41
CA ASP A 347 -28.50 4.44 13.12
C ASP A 347 -29.06 5.84 12.84
N THR A 348 -29.32 6.61 13.90
CA THR A 348 -29.82 7.99 13.82
C THR A 348 -28.80 8.97 14.37
N ASP A 349 -28.77 10.16 13.78
CA ASP A 349 -28.02 11.30 14.31
C ASP A 349 -28.72 12.63 14.01
N SER A 350 -28.22 13.73 14.57
CA SER A 350 -28.79 15.07 14.38
C SER A 350 -28.83 15.55 12.94
N PHE A 351 -28.03 14.95 12.04
CA PHE A 351 -27.97 15.32 10.62
C PHE A 351 -29.12 14.74 9.82
N ASP A 352 -29.80 13.70 10.29
CA ASP A 352 -30.98 13.15 9.61
C ASP A 352 -32.07 14.21 9.41
N ALA A 353 -32.18 15.16 10.36
CA ALA A 353 -33.17 16.24 10.30
C ALA A 353 -32.85 17.31 9.22
N THR A 354 -31.60 17.49 8.87
CA THR A 354 -31.15 18.60 7.99
C THR A 354 -30.68 18.13 6.61
N TYR A 355 -30.38 16.87 6.48
CA TYR A 355 -29.92 16.28 5.22
C TYR A 355 -31.11 15.79 4.37
N THR A 356 -30.90 15.78 3.07
CA THR A 356 -31.82 15.14 2.12
C THR A 356 -31.61 13.63 2.14
N HIS A 357 -32.71 12.88 2.23
CA HIS A 357 -32.72 11.43 2.09
C HIS A 357 -33.12 11.06 0.67
N LEU A 358 -32.25 10.38 -0.06
CA LEU A 358 -32.54 9.79 -1.36
C LEU A 358 -32.69 8.29 -1.16
N PHE A 359 -33.82 7.72 -1.58
CA PHE A 359 -34.07 6.31 -1.32
C PHE A 359 -34.82 5.63 -2.46
N VAL A 360 -34.58 4.34 -2.62
CA VAL A 360 -35.21 3.46 -3.59
C VAL A 360 -36.30 2.66 -2.91
N VAL A 361 -37.48 2.68 -3.50
CA VAL A 361 -38.60 1.86 -3.08
C VAL A 361 -38.92 0.86 -4.20
N ARG A 362 -39.17 -0.39 -3.82
CA ARG A 362 -39.78 -1.36 -4.70
C ARG A 362 -41.27 -1.41 -4.40
N THR A 363 -42.08 -1.18 -5.42
CA THR A 363 -43.55 -1.33 -5.36
C THR A 363 -43.92 -2.41 -6.35
N PRO A 364 -44.12 -3.66 -5.93
CA PRO A 364 -44.50 -4.75 -6.84
C PRO A 364 -45.82 -4.46 -7.52
N ASP A 365 -45.97 -4.90 -8.77
CA ASP A 365 -47.26 -4.79 -9.50
C ASP A 365 -48.36 -5.65 -8.84
N ASP A 366 -47.97 -6.67 -8.10
CA ASP A 366 -48.88 -7.50 -7.31
C ASP A 366 -49.14 -6.84 -5.95
N SER A 367 -50.39 -6.40 -5.75
CA SER A 367 -50.85 -5.77 -4.50
C SER A 367 -50.76 -6.66 -3.25
N THR A 368 -50.41 -7.97 -3.42
CA THR A 368 -50.19 -8.89 -2.31
C THR A 368 -48.79 -8.78 -1.70
N GLN A 369 -47.85 -8.15 -2.41
CA GLN A 369 -46.51 -7.93 -1.89
C GLN A 369 -46.34 -6.47 -1.43
N PRO A 370 -45.78 -6.26 -0.24
CA PRO A 370 -45.61 -4.91 0.26
C PRO A 370 -44.50 -4.13 -0.46
N ALA A 371 -44.72 -2.83 -0.63
CA ALA A 371 -43.66 -1.92 -1.03
C ALA A 371 -42.61 -1.86 0.12
N HIS A 372 -41.32 -1.86 -0.22
CA HIS A 372 -40.30 -1.76 0.79
C HIS A 372 -39.11 -0.94 0.30
N ILE A 373 -38.40 -0.33 1.24
CA ILE A 373 -37.18 0.43 1.00
C ILE A 373 -36.06 -0.55 0.69
N ILE A 374 -35.40 -0.37 -0.45
CA ILE A 374 -34.30 -1.23 -0.89
C ILE A 374 -32.95 -0.70 -0.47
N GLY A 375 -32.79 0.60 -0.47
CA GLY A 375 -31.54 1.26 -0.14
C GLY A 375 -31.71 2.78 -0.12
N ALA A 376 -30.75 3.46 0.45
CA ALA A 376 -30.77 4.91 0.58
C ALA A 376 -29.38 5.54 0.57
N TYR A 377 -29.33 6.84 0.31
CA TYR A 377 -28.23 7.75 0.56
C TYR A 377 -28.72 8.92 1.40
N ARG A 378 -27.86 9.39 2.31
CA ARG A 378 -28.02 10.68 2.97
C ARG A 378 -27.16 11.71 2.25
N MET A 379 -27.75 12.80 1.75
CA MET A 379 -27.12 13.82 0.93
C MET A 379 -27.20 15.19 1.60
N GLY A 380 -26.06 15.79 1.88
CA GLY A 380 -25.97 17.14 2.43
C GLY A 380 -25.81 18.18 1.33
N ARG A 381 -26.72 19.13 1.22
CA ARG A 381 -26.63 20.28 0.32
C ARG A 381 -25.75 21.35 1.00
N THR A 382 -24.48 21.42 0.59
CA THR A 382 -23.46 22.16 1.36
C THR A 382 -23.72 23.63 1.51
N ASP A 383 -24.26 24.29 0.50
CA ASP A 383 -24.63 25.72 0.56
C ASP A 383 -25.72 25.98 1.60
N GLU A 384 -26.75 25.16 1.63
CA GLU A 384 -27.88 25.31 2.56
C GLU A 384 -27.45 24.97 4.00
N LEU A 385 -26.69 23.90 4.18
CA LEU A 385 -26.20 23.45 5.50
C LEU A 385 -25.21 24.45 6.10
N ILE A 386 -24.28 24.98 5.30
CA ILE A 386 -23.30 25.97 5.76
C ILE A 386 -24.00 27.31 6.06
N ALA A 387 -24.96 27.71 5.25
CA ALA A 387 -25.72 28.94 5.51
C ALA A 387 -26.53 28.85 6.82
N ALA A 388 -27.06 27.67 7.15
CA ALA A 388 -27.85 27.47 8.35
C ALA A 388 -27.01 27.30 9.62
N ASN A 389 -25.92 26.54 9.58
CA ASN A 389 -25.19 26.05 10.75
C ASN A 389 -23.66 26.21 10.66
N GLY A 390 -23.15 26.96 9.66
CA GLY A 390 -21.72 26.99 9.41
C GLY A 390 -21.16 25.62 9.04
N LEU A 391 -19.86 25.42 9.25
CA LEU A 391 -19.19 24.14 8.97
C LEU A 391 -19.71 22.99 9.83
N ASP A 392 -20.24 23.28 11.01
CA ASP A 392 -20.82 22.29 11.91
C ASP A 392 -22.09 21.65 11.33
N GLY A 393 -22.69 22.26 10.31
CA GLY A 393 -23.76 21.67 9.51
C GLY A 393 -23.32 20.50 8.63
N LEU A 394 -22.02 20.31 8.43
CA LEU A 394 -21.45 19.22 7.64
C LEU A 394 -21.03 18.05 8.51
N TYR A 395 -21.52 16.86 8.21
CA TYR A 395 -21.18 15.64 8.94
C TYR A 395 -19.69 15.33 8.88
N LEU A 396 -19.07 15.46 7.70
CA LEU A 396 -17.64 15.17 7.52
C LEU A 396 -16.73 16.17 8.23
N HIS A 397 -17.23 17.37 8.57
CA HIS A 397 -16.45 18.34 9.36
C HIS A 397 -16.12 17.81 10.78
N LYS A 398 -16.92 16.90 11.30
CA LYS A 398 -16.63 16.22 12.59
C LYS A 398 -15.41 15.29 12.52
N MET A 399 -15.08 14.79 11.34
CA MET A 399 -14.01 13.80 11.13
C MET A 399 -12.78 14.38 10.45
N PHE A 400 -12.94 15.42 9.62
CA PHE A 400 -11.88 15.97 8.79
C PHE A 400 -11.79 17.49 8.95
N LYS A 401 -10.56 18.01 8.92
CA LYS A 401 -10.32 19.44 8.74
C LYS A 401 -10.24 19.72 7.25
N PHE A 402 -11.19 20.44 6.74
CA PHE A 402 -11.18 20.86 5.33
C PHE A 402 -10.14 21.94 5.09
N SER A 403 -9.46 21.90 3.92
CA SER A 403 -8.62 23.00 3.48
C SER A 403 -9.49 24.21 3.08
N PRO A 404 -8.94 25.44 3.17
CA PRO A 404 -9.68 26.63 2.69
C PRO A 404 -10.10 26.53 1.22
N GLU A 405 -9.29 25.88 0.39
CA GLU A 405 -9.58 25.68 -1.03
C GLU A 405 -10.79 24.75 -1.23
N PHE A 406 -10.92 23.72 -0.42
CA PHE A 406 -12.07 22.81 -0.46
C PHE A 406 -13.36 23.50 -0.02
N ILE A 407 -13.30 24.30 1.05
CA ILE A 407 -14.45 25.02 1.62
C ILE A 407 -14.90 26.16 0.70
N ASN A 408 -13.95 26.84 0.08
CA ASN A 408 -14.19 28.00 -0.80
C ASN A 408 -14.45 27.59 -2.26
N GLN A 409 -14.93 26.38 -2.50
CA GLN A 409 -15.32 25.97 -3.84
C GLN A 409 -16.33 26.95 -4.44
N GLN A 410 -16.15 27.27 -5.71
CA GLN A 410 -17.03 28.22 -6.42
C GLN A 410 -18.45 27.70 -6.64
N GLN A 411 -18.68 26.42 -6.41
CA GLN A 411 -19.96 25.73 -6.63
C GLN A 411 -20.37 24.93 -5.40
N PRO A 412 -21.66 24.92 -5.06
CA PRO A 412 -22.17 24.07 -3.99
C PRO A 412 -22.01 22.60 -4.34
N CYS A 413 -21.80 21.78 -3.32
CA CYS A 413 -21.54 20.36 -3.42
C CYS A 413 -22.66 19.53 -2.77
N LEU A 414 -22.69 18.24 -3.05
CA LEU A 414 -23.43 17.27 -2.26
C LEU A 414 -22.43 16.44 -1.42
N GLU A 415 -22.57 16.52 -0.11
CA GLU A 415 -21.90 15.64 0.81
C GLU A 415 -22.66 14.32 0.88
N MET A 416 -22.04 13.24 0.40
CA MET A 416 -22.63 11.92 0.28
C MET A 416 -22.24 11.04 1.46
N GLY A 417 -23.22 10.39 2.07
CA GLY A 417 -22.92 9.48 3.20
C GLY A 417 -24.05 8.52 3.51
N ARG A 418 -23.80 7.66 4.47
CA ARG A 418 -24.79 6.72 5.01
C ARG A 418 -25.49 5.89 3.93
N SER A 419 -24.75 5.45 2.92
CA SER A 419 -25.29 4.62 1.84
C SER A 419 -25.46 3.18 2.27
N PHE A 420 -26.57 2.57 1.88
CA PHE A 420 -26.77 1.13 2.04
C PHE A 420 -27.72 0.57 0.99
N ILE A 421 -27.62 -0.75 0.79
CA ILE A 421 -28.61 -1.57 0.09
C ILE A 421 -28.91 -2.76 0.99
N ILE A 422 -30.18 -3.11 1.15
CA ILE A 422 -30.58 -4.27 1.96
C ILE A 422 -30.03 -5.58 1.38
N PRO A 423 -29.75 -6.60 2.21
CA PRO A 423 -29.04 -7.82 1.79
C PRO A 423 -29.64 -8.52 0.58
N GLN A 424 -30.96 -8.53 0.45
CA GLN A 424 -31.69 -9.17 -0.64
C GLN A 424 -31.36 -8.60 -2.03
N TYR A 425 -30.91 -7.32 -2.08
CA TYR A 425 -30.59 -6.61 -3.32
C TYR A 425 -29.11 -6.31 -3.51
N GLN A 426 -28.23 -6.63 -2.57
CA GLN A 426 -26.77 -6.36 -2.67
C GLN A 426 -26.09 -7.09 -3.85
N ARG A 427 -26.63 -8.27 -4.21
CA ARG A 427 -26.11 -9.05 -5.37
C ARG A 427 -26.87 -8.75 -6.66
N SER A 428 -27.87 -7.88 -6.62
CA SER A 428 -28.61 -7.43 -7.79
C SER A 428 -28.05 -6.10 -8.30
N PRO A 429 -27.74 -5.97 -9.59
CA PRO A 429 -27.27 -4.70 -10.15
C PRO A 429 -28.34 -3.61 -10.06
N GLN A 430 -29.61 -3.97 -9.96
CA GLN A 430 -30.75 -3.05 -9.99
C GLN A 430 -30.75 -2.08 -8.80
N GLY A 431 -30.49 -2.57 -7.57
CA GLY A 431 -30.50 -1.71 -6.37
C GLY A 431 -29.47 -0.58 -6.46
N LEU A 432 -28.23 -0.91 -6.75
CA LEU A 432 -27.16 0.06 -6.90
C LEU A 432 -27.37 0.98 -8.10
N PHE A 433 -27.80 0.42 -9.24
CA PHE A 433 -28.08 1.19 -10.46
C PHE A 433 -29.17 2.23 -10.22
N MET A 434 -30.25 1.86 -9.52
CA MET A 434 -31.34 2.79 -9.22
C MET A 434 -30.89 3.92 -8.29
N LEU A 435 -30.07 3.64 -7.28
CA LEU A 435 -29.50 4.69 -6.42
C LEU A 435 -28.65 5.68 -7.23
N TRP A 436 -27.74 5.20 -8.06
CA TRP A 436 -26.90 6.06 -8.89
C TRP A 436 -27.72 6.86 -9.91
N ARG A 437 -28.72 6.23 -10.51
CA ARG A 437 -29.65 6.92 -11.41
C ARG A 437 -30.42 8.01 -10.68
N GLY A 438 -30.89 7.73 -9.45
CA GLY A 438 -31.55 8.72 -8.61
C GLY A 438 -30.65 9.92 -8.28
N ILE A 439 -29.35 9.69 -7.98
CA ILE A 439 -28.40 10.79 -7.77
C ILE A 439 -28.29 11.64 -9.05
N GLY A 440 -28.15 11.01 -10.21
CA GLY A 440 -28.09 11.72 -11.50
C GLY A 440 -29.37 12.55 -11.78
N GLU A 441 -30.56 11.99 -11.54
CA GLU A 441 -31.79 12.71 -11.70
C GLU A 441 -31.97 13.85 -10.65
N PHE A 442 -31.52 13.63 -9.42
CA PHE A 442 -31.48 14.71 -8.43
C PHE A 442 -30.60 15.88 -8.89
N MET A 443 -29.44 15.60 -9.48
CA MET A 443 -28.56 16.63 -10.05
C MET A 443 -29.21 17.33 -11.27
N ASN A 444 -30.05 16.64 -12.02
CA ASN A 444 -30.85 17.27 -13.12
C ASN A 444 -31.89 18.24 -12.57
N VAL A 445 -32.53 17.88 -11.46
CA VAL A 445 -33.51 18.76 -10.78
C VAL A 445 -32.81 19.95 -10.11
N PHE A 446 -31.60 19.71 -9.56
CA PHE A 446 -30.81 20.73 -8.86
C PHE A 446 -29.46 20.92 -9.55
N PRO A 447 -29.38 21.55 -10.73
CA PRO A 447 -28.18 21.60 -11.56
C PRO A 447 -27.02 22.41 -10.98
N LYS A 448 -27.24 23.09 -9.85
CA LYS A 448 -26.17 23.77 -9.10
C LYS A 448 -25.20 22.78 -8.40
N TYR A 449 -25.65 21.55 -8.10
CA TYR A 449 -24.83 20.53 -7.46
C TYR A 449 -24.16 19.65 -8.51
N ARG A 450 -22.89 19.91 -8.80
CA ARG A 450 -22.10 19.15 -9.79
C ARG A 450 -20.93 18.40 -9.18
N ILE A 451 -20.63 18.66 -7.92
CA ILE A 451 -19.55 18.03 -7.20
C ILE A 451 -20.14 17.17 -6.09
N LEU A 452 -19.77 15.91 -6.11
CA LEU A 452 -20.11 14.93 -5.08
C LEU A 452 -18.85 14.60 -4.31
N TYR A 453 -18.91 14.61 -3.00
CA TYR A 453 -17.81 14.12 -2.15
C TYR A 453 -18.38 13.32 -0.99
N GLY A 454 -17.57 12.39 -0.50
CA GLY A 454 -17.96 11.53 0.61
C GLY A 454 -16.80 10.66 1.04
N THR A 455 -16.97 9.95 2.13
CA THR A 455 -16.01 8.98 2.62
C THR A 455 -16.39 7.59 2.19
N VAL A 456 -15.38 6.77 1.96
CA VAL A 456 -15.53 5.33 1.79
C VAL A 456 -14.97 4.67 3.05
N SER A 457 -15.78 3.87 3.74
CA SER A 457 -15.30 3.05 4.84
C SER A 457 -14.63 1.80 4.29
N ILE A 458 -13.51 1.44 4.90
CA ILE A 458 -12.82 0.18 4.62
C ILE A 458 -13.11 -0.74 5.79
N SER A 459 -13.83 -1.83 5.50
CA SER A 459 -14.20 -2.80 6.52
C SER A 459 -12.96 -3.40 7.20
N LYS A 460 -13.01 -3.56 8.52
CA LYS A 460 -11.99 -4.28 9.30
C LYS A 460 -11.85 -5.77 8.91
N LEU A 461 -12.72 -6.29 8.06
CA LEU A 461 -12.59 -7.63 7.48
C LEU A 461 -11.51 -7.71 6.41
N TYR A 462 -11.06 -6.57 5.86
CA TYR A 462 -9.90 -6.54 4.97
C TYR A 462 -8.63 -6.84 5.76
N GLN A 463 -7.75 -7.62 5.16
CA GLN A 463 -6.43 -7.84 5.73
C GLN A 463 -5.64 -6.52 5.75
N PRO A 464 -4.82 -6.26 6.77
CA PRO A 464 -4.01 -5.04 6.87
C PRO A 464 -3.18 -4.74 5.61
N GLN A 465 -2.67 -5.79 4.95
CA GLN A 465 -1.93 -5.69 3.69
C GLN A 465 -2.79 -5.13 2.56
N SER A 466 -4.06 -5.53 2.48
CA SER A 466 -4.98 -5.02 1.48
C SER A 466 -5.28 -3.54 1.70
N VAL A 467 -5.47 -3.13 2.96
CA VAL A 467 -5.67 -1.72 3.33
C VAL A 467 -4.44 -0.89 2.97
N SER A 468 -3.23 -1.38 3.27
CA SER A 468 -1.98 -0.70 2.90
C SER A 468 -1.83 -0.55 1.38
N ILE A 469 -2.23 -1.55 0.59
CA ILE A 469 -2.20 -1.47 -0.89
C ILE A 469 -3.19 -0.41 -1.39
N ILE A 470 -4.40 -0.37 -0.84
CA ILE A 470 -5.42 0.63 -1.18
C ILE A 470 -4.88 2.03 -0.86
N GLU A 471 -4.33 2.23 0.33
CA GLU A 471 -3.77 3.51 0.75
C GLU A 471 -2.63 3.96 -0.17
N HIS A 472 -1.62 3.10 -0.39
CA HIS A 472 -0.50 3.45 -1.26
C HIS A 472 -0.90 3.62 -2.73
N GLY A 473 -1.84 2.84 -3.21
CA GLY A 473 -2.28 2.89 -4.60
C GLY A 473 -3.25 4.04 -4.92
N LEU A 474 -4.05 4.48 -3.95
CA LEU A 474 -5.05 5.52 -4.15
C LEU A 474 -4.64 6.85 -3.54
N VAL A 475 -4.14 6.86 -2.28
CA VAL A 475 -3.86 8.12 -1.57
C VAL A 475 -2.50 8.70 -1.95
N ASN A 476 -1.50 7.85 -2.16
CA ASN A 476 -0.12 8.28 -2.45
C ASN A 476 0.23 8.28 -3.95
N ALA A 477 -0.72 8.04 -4.85
CA ALA A 477 -0.52 8.17 -6.28
C ALA A 477 -0.80 9.62 -6.72
N PRO A 478 0.22 10.44 -7.03
CA PRO A 478 0.04 11.86 -7.34
C PRO A 478 -0.84 12.10 -8.58
N GLU A 479 -1.00 11.10 -9.43
CA GLU A 479 -1.88 11.13 -10.60
C GLU A 479 -3.37 11.02 -10.27
N HIS A 480 -3.73 10.64 -9.05
CA HIS A 480 -5.13 10.47 -8.60
C HIS A 480 -5.56 11.54 -7.59
N VAL A 481 -4.62 12.32 -7.07
CA VAL A 481 -4.87 13.42 -6.13
C VAL A 481 -4.43 14.71 -6.81
N GLN A 482 -5.35 15.39 -7.48
CA GLN A 482 -5.16 16.74 -7.99
C GLN A 482 -5.63 17.77 -6.97
#